data_346807b1c8c47cadba09ec4c0058abec
#
_entry.id   346807b1c8c47cadba09ec4c0058abec
#
_cell.length_a   1.000
_cell.length_b   1.000
_cell.length_c   1.000
_cell.angle_alpha   90.00
_cell.angle_beta   90.00
_cell.angle_gamma   90.00
#
_symmetry.space_group_name_H-M   'P 1'
#
loop_
_entity.id
_entity.type
_entity.pdbx_description
1 polymer ?
#
loop_
_entity_poly.entity_id
_entity_poly.type
_entity_poly.pdbx_seq_one_letter_code
_entity_poly.pdbx_strand_id
1 'polypeptide(L)'
;NPFTKEQAILMMADSVEAASRSLPEYTEESISNLVDKIIDSQVEEGYFKECPITFKDIATVKAVFKEMLKTIYHTRYSYPELKK
;
A
#
# COMPACT_ATOMS: atom_id res chain seq x y z
N ASN A 1 2.35 -4.54 -23.53
CA ASN A 1 3.45 -3.72 -23.12
C ASN A 1 3.79 -3.96 -21.66
N PRO A 2 5.06 -4.06 -21.37
CA PRO A 2 5.44 -4.23 -19.97
C PRO A 2 5.14 -2.96 -19.17
N PHE A 3 4.84 -3.14 -17.92
CA PHE A 3 4.71 -2.02 -17.02
C PHE A 3 6.05 -1.31 -16.87
N THR A 4 6.02 0.00 -16.82
CA THR A 4 7.17 0.72 -16.30
C THR A 4 7.14 0.61 -14.78
N LYS A 5 8.27 0.97 -14.15
CA LYS A 5 8.32 0.93 -12.71
C LYS A 5 7.28 1.89 -12.10
N GLU A 6 7.13 3.06 -12.69
CA GLU A 6 6.14 4.01 -12.18
C GLU A 6 4.73 3.48 -12.31
N GLN A 7 4.42 2.82 -13.42
CA GLN A 7 3.09 2.26 -13.59
C GLN A 7 2.82 1.17 -12.56
N ALA A 8 3.82 0.35 -12.26
CA ALA A 8 3.67 -0.69 -11.28
C ALA A 8 3.39 -0.10 -9.91
N ILE A 9 4.15 0.92 -9.54
CA ILE A 9 3.97 1.55 -8.24
C ILE A 9 2.60 2.20 -8.15
N LEU A 10 2.16 2.84 -9.22
CA LEU A 10 0.85 3.47 -9.23
C LEU A 10 -0.27 2.44 -9.06
N MET A 11 -0.14 1.30 -9.74
CA MET A 11 -1.12 0.25 -9.61
C MET A 11 -1.18 -0.28 -8.18
N MET A 12 -0.01 -0.47 -7.58
CA MET A 12 0.04 -0.90 -6.19
C MET A 12 -0.62 0.12 -5.28
N ALA A 13 -0.33 1.41 -5.51
CA ALA A 13 -0.88 2.46 -4.67
C ALA A 13 -2.40 2.50 -4.76
N ASP A 14 -2.93 2.42 -5.97
CA ASP A 14 -4.37 2.45 -6.16
C ASP A 14 -5.03 1.27 -5.48
N SER A 15 -4.43 0.09 -5.63
CA SER A 15 -5.01 -1.12 -5.05
C SER A 15 -4.98 -1.07 -3.53
N VAL A 16 -3.87 -0.63 -2.97
CA VAL A 16 -3.74 -0.56 -1.52
C VAL A 16 -4.69 0.48 -0.95
N GLU A 17 -4.78 1.62 -1.60
CA GLU A 17 -5.63 2.69 -1.11
C GLU A 17 -7.10 2.25 -1.14
N ALA A 18 -7.52 1.64 -2.24
CA ALA A 18 -8.90 1.19 -2.34
C ALA A 18 -9.22 0.11 -1.31
N ALA A 19 -8.29 -0.82 -1.12
CA ALA A 19 -8.52 -1.90 -0.16
C ALA A 19 -8.53 -1.38 1.27
N SER A 20 -7.75 -0.33 1.54
CA SER A 20 -7.68 0.19 2.90
C SER A 20 -9.02 0.75 3.37
N ARG A 21 -9.86 1.13 2.45
CA ARG A 21 -11.18 1.66 2.81
C ARG A 21 -12.08 0.62 3.44
N SER A 22 -11.75 -0.65 3.24
CA SER A 22 -12.53 -1.75 3.80
C SER A 22 -12.03 -2.20 5.16
N LEU A 23 -10.94 -1.63 5.65
CA LEU A 23 -10.41 -2.05 6.93
C LEU A 23 -11.36 -1.68 8.06
N PRO A 24 -11.66 -2.63 8.94
CA PRO A 24 -12.50 -2.32 10.09
C PRO A 24 -11.81 -1.40 11.09
N GLU A 25 -10.50 -1.47 11.15
CA GLU A 25 -9.73 -0.57 11.99
C GLU A 25 -8.34 -0.42 11.40
N TYR A 26 -7.71 0.67 11.76
CA TYR A 26 -6.40 1.01 11.20
C TYR A 26 -5.34 0.85 12.27
N THR A 27 -4.99 -0.38 12.59
CA THR A 27 -3.85 -0.66 13.46
C THR A 27 -2.63 -0.88 12.60
N GLU A 28 -1.46 -0.83 13.22
CA GLU A 28 -0.24 -1.12 12.49
C GLU A 28 -0.28 -2.52 11.88
N GLU A 29 -0.84 -3.44 12.63
CA GLU A 29 -0.90 -4.81 12.16
C GLU A 29 -1.84 -4.94 10.96
N SER A 30 -3.02 -4.34 11.03
CA SER A 30 -3.96 -4.47 9.93
C SER A 30 -3.44 -3.76 8.69
N ILE A 31 -2.80 -2.63 8.85
CA ILE A 31 -2.21 -1.91 7.73
C ILE A 31 -1.09 -2.72 7.10
N SER A 32 -0.21 -3.26 7.93
CA SER A 32 0.91 -4.04 7.42
C SER A 32 0.43 -5.28 6.67
N ASN A 33 -0.53 -5.98 7.24
CA ASN A 33 -1.06 -7.19 6.61
C ASN A 33 -1.74 -6.85 5.29
N LEU A 34 -2.46 -5.76 5.25
CA LEU A 34 -3.13 -5.36 4.03
C LEU A 34 -2.14 -5.07 2.91
N VAL A 35 -1.13 -4.26 3.21
CA VAL A 35 -0.15 -3.88 2.21
C VAL A 35 0.57 -5.11 1.69
N ASP A 36 1.01 -5.97 2.61
CA ASP A 36 1.72 -7.18 2.21
C ASP A 36 0.83 -8.07 1.34
N LYS A 37 -0.41 -8.26 1.75
CA LYS A 37 -1.30 -9.15 1.03
C LYS A 37 -1.58 -8.65 -0.38
N ILE A 38 -1.85 -7.37 -0.52
CA ILE A 38 -2.19 -6.82 -1.82
C ILE A 38 -1.00 -6.90 -2.77
N ILE A 39 0.16 -6.47 -2.29
CA ILE A 39 1.32 -6.42 -3.16
C ILE A 39 1.82 -7.81 -3.50
N ASP A 40 1.87 -8.69 -2.52
CA ASP A 40 2.31 -10.06 -2.78
C ASP A 40 1.37 -10.77 -3.74
N SER A 41 0.09 -10.52 -3.63
CA SER A 41 -0.88 -11.09 -4.54
C SER A 41 -0.63 -10.63 -5.97
N GLN A 42 -0.33 -9.36 -6.15
CA GLN A 42 -0.07 -8.84 -7.48
C GLN A 42 1.21 -9.41 -8.06
N VAL A 43 2.22 -9.60 -7.22
CA VAL A 43 3.45 -10.21 -7.67
C VAL A 43 3.20 -11.66 -8.11
N GLU A 44 2.42 -12.39 -7.32
CA GLU A 44 2.15 -13.77 -7.63
C GLU A 44 1.33 -13.93 -8.90
N GLU A 45 0.47 -12.99 -9.18
CA GLU A 45 -0.34 -13.07 -10.37
C GLU A 45 0.40 -12.68 -11.62
N GLY A 46 1.63 -12.23 -11.47
CA GLY A 46 2.47 -11.98 -12.62
C GLY A 46 2.34 -10.61 -13.23
N TYR A 47 1.66 -9.69 -12.55
CA TYR A 47 1.48 -8.36 -13.11
C TYR A 47 2.81 -7.66 -13.37
N PHE A 48 3.82 -7.98 -12.57
CA PHE A 48 5.11 -7.28 -12.68
C PHE A 48 6.17 -8.15 -13.33
N LYS A 49 5.76 -9.19 -14.00
CA LYS A 49 6.67 -10.17 -14.56
C LYS A 49 7.67 -9.54 -15.51
N GLU A 50 7.21 -8.60 -16.31
CA GLU A 50 8.08 -7.95 -17.28
C GLU A 50 8.41 -6.53 -16.89
N CYS A 51 8.21 -6.20 -15.64
CA CYS A 51 8.47 -4.88 -15.12
C CYS A 51 9.86 -4.86 -14.49
N PRO A 52 10.63 -3.78 -14.70
CA PRO A 52 11.98 -3.70 -14.12
C PRO A 52 11.94 -3.32 -12.64
N ILE A 53 11.09 -3.95 -11.88
CA ILE A 53 10.99 -3.71 -10.46
C ILE A 53 11.64 -4.88 -9.71
N THR A 54 12.44 -4.57 -8.71
CA THR A 54 13.17 -5.59 -7.97
C THR A 54 12.48 -5.88 -6.65
N PHE A 55 12.91 -6.95 -5.99
CA PHE A 55 12.40 -7.24 -4.65
C PHE A 55 12.71 -6.12 -3.68
N LYS A 56 13.87 -5.49 -3.86
CA LYS A 56 14.23 -4.35 -3.03
C LYS A 56 13.27 -3.20 -3.24
N ASP A 57 12.92 -2.95 -4.49
CA ASP A 57 11.95 -1.90 -4.81
C ASP A 57 10.61 -2.21 -4.16
N ILE A 58 10.20 -3.47 -4.22
CA ILE A 58 8.93 -3.86 -3.64
C ILE A 58 8.93 -3.65 -2.13
N ALA A 59 10.03 -4.00 -1.47
CA ALA A 59 10.12 -3.81 -0.03
C ALA A 59 10.03 -2.33 0.32
N THR A 60 10.71 -1.49 -0.45
CA THR A 60 10.66 -0.06 -0.23
C THR A 60 9.25 0.49 -0.41
N VAL A 61 8.58 0.05 -1.46
CA VAL A 61 7.22 0.50 -1.74
C VAL A 61 6.28 0.08 -0.62
N LYS A 62 6.44 -1.15 -0.13
CA LYS A 62 5.61 -1.60 0.99
C LYS A 62 5.78 -0.70 2.21
N ALA A 63 7.02 -0.34 2.52
CA ALA A 63 7.28 0.52 3.66
C ALA A 63 6.63 1.89 3.48
N VAL A 64 6.75 2.44 2.29
CA VAL A 64 6.16 3.75 2.00
C VAL A 64 4.65 3.70 2.13
N PHE A 65 4.03 2.65 1.60
CA PHE A 65 2.58 2.56 1.67
C PHE A 65 2.09 2.40 3.10
N LYS A 66 2.82 1.65 3.91
CA LYS A 66 2.43 1.49 5.31
C LYS A 66 2.48 2.83 6.04
N GLU A 67 3.51 3.62 5.78
CA GLU A 67 3.60 4.95 6.37
C GLU A 67 2.50 5.87 5.86
N MET A 68 2.20 5.78 4.59
CA MET A 68 1.15 6.60 4.00
C MET A 68 -0.20 6.32 4.66
N LEU A 69 -0.51 5.05 4.84
CA LEU A 69 -1.78 4.68 5.45
C LEU A 69 -1.85 5.10 6.91
N LYS A 70 -0.72 5.04 7.61
CA LYS A 70 -0.69 5.52 8.99
C LYS A 70 -0.96 7.02 9.04
N THR A 71 -0.40 7.75 8.10
CA THR A 71 -0.64 9.18 8.03
C THR A 71 -2.10 9.48 7.76
N ILE A 72 -2.70 8.74 6.83
CA ILE A 72 -4.12 8.92 6.53
C ILE A 72 -4.96 8.62 7.75
N TYR A 73 -4.62 7.56 8.47
CA TYR A 73 -5.36 7.22 9.67
C TYR A 73 -5.30 8.37 10.69
N HIS A 74 -4.12 8.88 10.93
CA HIS A 74 -3.98 9.97 11.89
C HIS A 74 -4.77 11.20 11.46
N THR A 75 -4.73 11.51 10.18
CA THR A 75 -5.44 12.66 9.69
C THR A 75 -6.95 12.50 9.86
N ARG A 76 -7.45 11.30 9.62
CA ARG A 76 -8.89 11.10 9.60
C ARG A 76 -9.47 10.79 10.97
N TYR A 77 -8.72 10.07 11.80
CA TYR A 77 -9.32 9.49 13.01
C TYR A 77 -8.79 10.08 14.29
N SER A 78 -7.65 10.76 14.22
CA SER A 78 -7.14 11.44 15.40
C SER A 78 -7.56 12.89 15.46
N TYR A 79 -8.11 13.36 14.39
CA TYR A 79 -8.40 14.76 14.23
C TYR A 79 -9.30 15.34 15.33
N PRO A 80 -10.39 14.67 15.70
CA PRO A 80 -11.28 15.24 16.69
C PRO A 80 -10.62 15.53 18.02
N GLU A 81 -9.61 14.77 18.34
CA GLU A 81 -8.94 14.97 19.61
C GLU A 81 -8.14 16.25 19.66
N LEU A 82 -7.74 16.71 18.52
CA LEU A 82 -6.97 17.93 18.46
C LEU A 82 -7.78 19.13 18.82
N LYS A 83 -9.06 19.02 18.75
CA LYS A 83 -9.93 20.14 19.01
C LYS A 83 -10.05 20.49 20.44
N LYS A 84 -9.59 19.61 21.27
CA LYS A 84 -9.69 19.89 22.69
C LYS A 84 -8.73 20.94 23.09
#